data_5418f11064b7d134c1a8742bd922a06d
#
_entry.id   5418f11064b7d134c1a8742bd922a06d
#
_cell.length_a   1.000
_cell.length_b   1.000
_cell.length_c   1.000
_cell.angle_alpha   90.00
_cell.angle_beta   90.00
_cell.angle_gamma   90.00
#
_symmetry.space_group_name_H-M   'P 1'
#
loop_
_entity.id
_entity.type
_entity.pdbx_description
1 polymer ?
#
loop_
_entity_poly.entity_id
_entity_poly.type
_entity_poly.pdbx_seq_one_letter_code
_entity_poly.pdbx_strand_id
1 'polypeptide(L)'
;MSATTAATEDAVRGYRPVQKLVHWLTVTAVAAQFLVGYNLDLDDEGGEDCDPPGEDLSGGDTTDAFEDRLDRLEEACEARAGDYDMLGGGFDLAELHLFLGLSVLALGVLRPVVRRFAGLPPWSEHLSAGDRRLAGATEKALMLLLVVVPLSGLVLLGTGDDAWLPLHVAAHVTFFAALAAHLFTNLRPAVLRRML
;
A
#
# COMPACT_ATOMS: atom_id res chain seq x y z
N MET A 1 -8.04 35.03 -37.06
CA MET A 1 -8.87 33.91 -36.56
C MET A 1 -8.07 32.82 -35.85
N SER A 2 -6.90 33.07 -35.27
CA SER A 2 -6.06 31.96 -34.75
C SER A 2 -5.90 31.90 -33.24
N ALA A 3 -6.20 32.94 -32.47
CA ALA A 3 -5.99 32.93 -31.02
C ALA A 3 -7.13 32.24 -30.22
N THR A 4 -8.36 32.30 -30.73
CA THR A 4 -9.53 31.72 -30.06
C THR A 4 -9.60 30.19 -30.20
N THR A 5 -9.08 29.64 -31.31
CA THR A 5 -8.99 28.18 -31.51
C THR A 5 -7.95 27.52 -30.65
N ALA A 6 -6.80 28.14 -30.44
CA ALA A 6 -5.75 27.62 -29.57
C ALA A 6 -6.17 27.59 -28.07
N ALA A 7 -6.88 28.62 -27.61
CA ALA A 7 -7.38 28.67 -26.23
C ALA A 7 -8.48 27.64 -25.95
N THR A 8 -9.31 27.29 -26.94
CA THR A 8 -10.32 26.24 -26.81
C THR A 8 -9.73 24.83 -26.87
N GLU A 9 -8.66 24.61 -27.62
CA GLU A 9 -7.95 23.32 -27.64
C GLU A 9 -7.17 23.07 -26.34
N ASP A 10 -6.57 24.09 -25.73
CA ASP A 10 -5.90 23.94 -24.42
C ASP A 10 -6.89 23.71 -23.27
N ALA A 11 -8.10 24.24 -23.33
CA ALA A 11 -9.15 23.99 -22.32
C ALA A 11 -9.68 22.55 -22.33
N VAL A 12 -9.51 21.82 -23.43
CA VAL A 12 -9.90 20.40 -23.57
C VAL A 12 -8.76 19.45 -23.24
N ARG A 13 -7.52 19.92 -23.09
CA ARG A 13 -6.38 19.06 -22.76
C ARG A 13 -6.55 18.42 -21.37
N GLY A 14 -6.79 17.13 -21.35
CA GLY A 14 -6.72 16.29 -20.16
C GLY A 14 -5.27 16.12 -19.64
N TYR A 15 -5.08 15.20 -18.72
CA TYR A 15 -3.76 14.84 -18.25
C TYR A 15 -2.89 14.23 -19.36
N ARG A 16 -1.58 14.42 -19.25
CA ARG A 16 -0.62 13.84 -20.21
C ARG A 16 -0.61 12.31 -20.08
N PRO A 17 -0.29 11.55 -21.16
CA PRO A 17 -0.28 10.09 -21.12
C PRO A 17 0.55 9.51 -19.97
N VAL A 18 1.72 10.09 -19.68
CA VAL A 18 2.56 9.64 -18.56
C VAL A 18 1.87 9.82 -17.19
N GLN A 19 1.11 10.90 -17.01
CA GLN A 19 0.36 11.11 -15.76
C GLN A 19 -0.79 10.11 -15.62
N LYS A 20 -1.48 9.81 -16.71
CA LYS A 20 -2.53 8.78 -16.76
C LYS A 20 -1.93 7.40 -16.46
N LEU A 21 -0.82 7.05 -17.10
CA LEU A 21 -0.13 5.79 -16.87
C LEU A 21 0.26 5.61 -15.40
N VAL A 22 0.98 6.59 -14.83
CA VAL A 22 1.41 6.53 -13.42
C VAL A 22 0.21 6.50 -12.48
N HIS A 23 -0.88 7.21 -12.81
CA HIS A 23 -2.11 7.16 -12.01
C HIS A 23 -2.71 5.75 -12.00
N TRP A 24 -2.93 5.15 -13.16
CA TRP A 24 -3.55 3.83 -13.26
C TRP A 24 -2.66 2.72 -12.71
N LEU A 25 -1.35 2.81 -12.90
CA LEU A 25 -0.40 1.91 -12.22
C LEU A 25 -0.51 2.02 -10.70
N THR A 26 -0.62 3.25 -10.16
CA THR A 26 -0.82 3.45 -8.72
C THR A 26 -2.16 2.86 -8.25
N VAL A 27 -3.24 3.08 -9.00
CA VAL A 27 -4.56 2.52 -8.65
C VAL A 27 -4.51 1.00 -8.61
N THR A 28 -3.91 0.37 -9.62
CA THR A 28 -3.77 -1.10 -9.67
C THR A 28 -2.90 -1.62 -8.54
N ALA A 29 -1.74 -1.00 -8.30
CA ALA A 29 -0.84 -1.41 -7.22
C ALA A 29 -1.49 -1.28 -5.83
N VAL A 30 -2.20 -0.17 -5.58
CA VAL A 30 -2.94 0.05 -4.32
C VAL A 30 -4.06 -0.98 -4.16
N ALA A 31 -4.85 -1.25 -5.22
CA ALA A 31 -5.91 -2.24 -5.14
C ALA A 31 -5.35 -3.65 -4.85
N ALA A 32 -4.26 -4.04 -5.51
CA ALA A 32 -3.58 -5.30 -5.25
C ALA A 32 -3.01 -5.36 -3.83
N GLN A 33 -2.37 -4.27 -3.37
CA GLN A 33 -1.79 -4.17 -2.03
C GLN A 33 -2.82 -4.40 -0.93
N PHE A 34 -3.99 -3.74 -1.03
CA PHE A 34 -5.05 -3.93 -0.04
C PHE A 34 -5.70 -5.31 -0.14
N LEU A 35 -5.89 -5.82 -1.38
CA LEU A 35 -6.42 -7.17 -1.56
C LEU A 35 -5.52 -8.22 -0.91
N VAL A 36 -4.22 -8.13 -1.12
CA VAL A 36 -3.24 -9.04 -0.49
C VAL A 36 -3.20 -8.79 1.01
N GLY A 37 -3.08 -7.54 1.46
CA GLY A 37 -2.93 -7.20 2.88
C GLY A 37 -4.10 -7.61 3.76
N TYR A 38 -5.34 -7.58 3.25
CA TYR A 38 -6.52 -8.05 3.99
C TYR A 38 -6.78 -9.55 3.86
N ASN A 39 -5.99 -10.27 3.07
CA ASN A 39 -5.96 -11.73 3.03
C ASN A 39 -4.71 -12.30 3.73
N LEU A 40 -3.89 -11.45 4.35
CA LEU A 40 -2.88 -11.89 5.30
C LEU A 40 -3.61 -12.18 6.60
N ASP A 41 -3.71 -13.44 6.96
CA ASP A 41 -4.11 -13.83 8.30
C ASP A 41 -2.96 -13.48 9.25
N LEU A 42 -3.13 -12.38 9.96
CA LEU A 42 -2.17 -11.94 10.98
C LEU A 42 -2.26 -12.80 12.26
N ASP A 43 -3.35 -13.57 12.38
CA ASP A 43 -3.61 -14.48 13.49
C ASP A 43 -3.41 -15.95 13.10
N ASP A 44 -3.31 -16.25 11.81
CA ASP A 44 -3.05 -17.59 11.32
C ASP A 44 -1.60 -17.62 10.84
N GLU A 45 -0.68 -17.91 11.78
CA GLU A 45 0.11 -19.08 11.63
C GLU A 45 0.78 -19.24 10.24
N GLY A 46 1.28 -18.15 9.70
CA GLY A 46 2.41 -18.22 8.77
C GLY A 46 3.70 -18.56 9.50
N GLY A 47 3.68 -18.57 10.84
CA GLY A 47 4.53 -19.45 11.61
C GLY A 47 3.99 -20.84 11.38
N GLU A 48 4.67 -21.71 10.66
CA GLU A 48 4.57 -23.14 10.91
C GLU A 48 4.47 -23.26 12.43
N ASP A 49 3.43 -23.98 12.89
CA ASP A 49 3.27 -24.30 14.32
C ASP A 49 4.62 -24.86 14.75
N CYS A 50 5.45 -23.97 15.31
CA CYS A 50 6.83 -24.33 15.67
C CYS A 50 6.85 -25.22 16.91
N ASP A 51 5.66 -25.59 17.39
CA ASP A 51 5.47 -26.58 18.43
C ASP A 51 5.97 -27.95 17.93
N PRO A 52 7.11 -28.41 18.37
CA PRO A 52 7.65 -29.69 17.90
C PRO A 52 6.72 -30.83 18.33
N PRO A 53 6.49 -31.82 17.46
CA PRO A 53 5.60 -32.94 17.80
C PRO A 53 6.14 -33.66 19.05
N GLY A 54 5.35 -33.60 20.11
CA GLY A 54 5.70 -34.17 21.42
C GLY A 54 5.77 -33.17 22.58
N GLU A 55 5.53 -31.89 22.33
CA GLU A 55 5.47 -30.86 23.39
C GLU A 55 4.41 -31.21 24.46
N ASP A 56 3.26 -31.75 24.06
CA ASP A 56 2.24 -32.27 24.99
C ASP A 56 2.74 -33.33 25.97
N LEU A 57 3.91 -33.89 25.68
CA LEU A 57 4.55 -34.91 26.54
C LEU A 57 5.58 -34.28 27.50
N SER A 58 5.89 -32.97 27.31
CA SER A 58 6.83 -32.21 28.13
C SER A 58 6.22 -31.93 29.49
N GLY A 59 6.03 -32.63 30.37
CA GLY A 59 5.41 -32.45 31.69
C GLY A 59 5.32 -33.77 32.47
N GLY A 60 5.78 -34.83 31.81
CA GLY A 60 5.93 -36.14 32.39
C GLY A 60 7.40 -36.44 32.74
N ASP A 61 7.70 -37.71 32.82
CA ASP A 61 9.05 -38.23 33.13
C ASP A 61 10.03 -38.10 31.93
N THR A 62 10.11 -36.84 31.33
CA THR A 62 10.96 -36.53 30.17
C THR A 62 12.39 -36.24 30.66
N THR A 63 13.39 -36.67 29.89
CA THR A 63 14.79 -36.38 30.21
C THR A 63 15.15 -34.98 29.73
N ASP A 64 16.01 -34.27 30.50
CA ASP A 64 16.56 -32.94 30.16
C ASP A 64 17.06 -32.89 28.69
N ALA A 65 17.62 -34.01 28.19
CA ALA A 65 18.09 -34.12 26.81
C ALA A 65 16.97 -34.11 25.75
N PHE A 66 15.74 -34.48 26.12
CA PHE A 66 14.59 -34.46 25.27
C PHE A 66 14.04 -33.01 25.18
N GLU A 67 13.94 -32.34 26.33
CA GLU A 67 13.52 -30.92 26.41
C GLU A 67 14.52 -30.03 25.65
N ASP A 68 15.81 -30.17 25.85
CA ASP A 68 16.88 -29.49 25.09
C ASP A 68 16.76 -29.71 23.56
N ARG A 69 16.18 -30.80 23.13
CA ARG A 69 16.01 -31.10 21.73
C ARG A 69 14.75 -30.44 21.16
N LEU A 70 13.69 -30.35 21.94
CA LEU A 70 12.46 -29.63 21.58
C LEU A 70 12.76 -28.15 21.44
N ASP A 71 13.41 -27.55 22.44
CA ASP A 71 13.81 -26.13 22.43
C ASP A 71 14.64 -25.78 21.17
N ARG A 72 15.59 -26.65 20.82
CA ARG A 72 16.42 -26.44 19.59
C ARG A 72 15.63 -26.56 18.30
N LEU A 73 14.60 -27.39 18.26
CA LEU A 73 13.73 -27.52 17.08
C LEU A 73 12.81 -26.31 16.95
N GLU A 74 12.29 -25.82 18.07
CA GLU A 74 11.50 -24.60 18.13
C GLU A 74 12.34 -23.38 17.72
N GLU A 75 13.51 -23.15 18.32
CA GLU A 75 14.43 -22.08 17.92
C GLU A 75 14.82 -22.14 16.42
N ALA A 76 15.05 -23.35 15.89
CA ALA A 76 15.39 -23.53 14.47
C ALA A 76 14.20 -23.26 13.54
N CYS A 77 12.98 -23.55 13.99
CA CYS A 77 11.76 -23.24 13.26
C CYS A 77 11.48 -21.75 13.27
N GLU A 78 11.52 -21.11 14.46
CA GLU A 78 11.35 -19.66 14.59
C GLU A 78 12.37 -18.87 13.79
N ALA A 79 13.64 -19.29 13.81
CA ALA A 79 14.70 -18.69 13.01
C ALA A 79 14.41 -18.78 11.51
N ARG A 80 13.75 -19.85 11.07
CA ARG A 80 13.38 -20.07 9.67
C ARG A 80 12.13 -19.31 9.28
N ALA A 81 11.15 -19.21 10.18
CA ALA A 81 9.94 -18.40 9.99
C ALA A 81 10.24 -16.90 9.94
N GLY A 82 11.31 -16.45 10.63
CA GLY A 82 11.79 -15.06 10.60
C GLY A 82 12.70 -14.71 9.42
N ASP A 83 13.11 -15.67 8.61
CA ASP A 83 14.00 -15.45 7.45
C ASP A 83 13.14 -15.17 6.19
N TYR A 84 12.83 -13.90 5.99
CA TYR A 84 12.16 -13.43 4.75
C TYR A 84 13.11 -13.60 3.55
N ASP A 85 13.18 -14.80 3.00
CA ASP A 85 13.99 -15.09 1.82
C ASP A 85 13.28 -14.65 0.54
N MET A 86 13.35 -13.35 0.23
CA MET A 86 12.75 -12.75 -0.96
C MET A 86 13.26 -13.35 -2.29
N LEU A 87 14.29 -14.21 -2.27
CA LEU A 87 14.96 -14.70 -3.49
C LEU A 87 15.12 -16.22 -3.58
N GLY A 88 14.83 -16.99 -2.56
CA GLY A 88 15.18 -18.41 -2.50
C GLY A 88 14.05 -19.39 -2.16
N GLY A 89 12.94 -18.91 -1.66
CA GLY A 89 11.77 -19.71 -1.28
C GLY A 89 10.59 -19.63 -2.22
N GLY A 90 9.48 -20.24 -1.89
CA GLY A 90 8.19 -20.00 -2.55
C GLY A 90 7.72 -18.57 -2.26
N PHE A 91 7.21 -17.88 -3.27
CA PHE A 91 6.69 -16.52 -3.14
C PHE A 91 5.41 -16.55 -2.28
N ASP A 92 5.43 -16.03 -1.07
CA ASP A 92 4.29 -16.01 -0.15
C ASP A 92 3.50 -14.69 -0.22
N LEU A 93 2.37 -14.63 0.50
CA LEU A 93 1.53 -13.44 0.52
C LEU A 93 2.17 -12.26 1.27
N ALA A 94 3.00 -12.52 2.30
CA ALA A 94 3.69 -11.49 3.05
C ALA A 94 4.77 -10.81 2.20
N GLU A 95 5.55 -11.58 1.47
CA GLU A 95 6.53 -11.07 0.52
C GLU A 95 5.86 -10.29 -0.61
N LEU A 96 4.74 -10.79 -1.14
CA LEU A 96 3.96 -10.08 -2.15
C LEU A 96 3.43 -8.75 -1.60
N HIS A 97 2.93 -8.73 -0.35
CA HIS A 97 2.50 -7.51 0.32
C HIS A 97 3.64 -6.50 0.44
N LEU A 98 4.81 -6.94 0.88
CA LEU A 98 6.01 -6.11 0.99
C LEU A 98 6.44 -5.54 -0.37
N PHE A 99 6.51 -6.37 -1.41
CA PHE A 99 6.88 -5.96 -2.77
C PHE A 99 5.90 -4.93 -3.34
N LEU A 100 4.60 -5.18 -3.19
CA LEU A 100 3.55 -4.24 -3.60
C LEU A 100 3.62 -2.94 -2.82
N GLY A 101 3.88 -3.00 -1.49
CA GLY A 101 4.06 -1.84 -0.62
C GLY A 101 5.22 -0.95 -1.06
N LEU A 102 6.37 -1.55 -1.38
CA LEU A 102 7.52 -0.84 -1.93
C LEU A 102 7.19 -0.22 -3.30
N SER A 103 6.43 -0.92 -4.14
CA SER A 103 5.97 -0.43 -5.43
C SER A 103 5.03 0.78 -5.27
N VAL A 104 4.10 0.73 -4.31
CA VAL A 104 3.21 1.85 -3.97
C VAL A 104 4.02 3.04 -3.44
N LEU A 105 5.02 2.82 -2.59
CA LEU A 105 5.92 3.86 -2.10
C LEU A 105 6.67 4.53 -3.26
N ALA A 106 7.27 3.75 -4.15
CA ALA A 106 7.99 4.26 -5.32
C ALA A 106 7.08 5.09 -6.24
N LEU A 107 5.86 4.59 -6.52
CA LEU A 107 4.86 5.32 -7.30
C LEU A 107 4.37 6.58 -6.57
N GLY A 108 4.23 6.53 -5.24
CA GLY A 108 3.87 7.66 -4.39
C GLY A 108 4.88 8.80 -4.49
N VAL A 109 6.17 8.48 -4.53
CA VAL A 109 7.26 9.44 -4.73
C VAL A 109 7.36 9.90 -6.18
N LEU A 110 7.15 9.00 -7.15
CA LEU A 110 7.22 9.32 -8.58
C LEU A 110 6.12 10.29 -9.01
N ARG A 111 4.91 10.17 -8.45
CA ARG A 111 3.76 11.02 -8.83
C ARG A 111 4.01 12.53 -8.70
N PRO A 112 4.45 13.07 -7.55
CA PRO A 112 4.74 14.49 -7.43
C PRO A 112 5.89 14.94 -8.35
N VAL A 113 6.86 14.07 -8.61
CA VAL A 113 7.96 14.33 -9.56
C VAL A 113 7.40 14.49 -10.98
N VAL A 114 6.64 13.52 -11.47
CA VAL A 114 6.00 13.58 -12.80
C VAL A 114 5.08 14.80 -12.90
N ARG A 115 4.31 15.11 -11.85
CA ARG A 115 3.43 16.28 -11.80
C ARG A 115 4.22 17.58 -11.88
N ARG A 116 5.39 17.65 -11.26
CA ARG A 116 6.27 18.85 -11.30
C ARG A 116 6.77 19.16 -12.70
N PHE A 117 7.09 18.13 -13.49
CA PHE A 117 7.62 18.29 -14.85
C PHE A 117 6.51 18.33 -15.92
N ALA A 118 5.44 17.60 -15.75
CA ALA A 118 4.36 17.53 -16.73
C ALA A 118 3.38 18.72 -16.64
N GLY A 119 3.35 19.42 -15.51
CA GLY A 119 2.35 20.44 -15.20
C GLY A 119 0.99 19.86 -14.87
N LEU A 120 0.04 20.70 -14.53
CA LEU A 120 -1.35 20.33 -14.26
C LEU A 120 -2.27 20.96 -15.29
N PRO A 121 -3.27 20.22 -15.77
CA PRO A 121 -4.32 20.84 -16.57
C PRO A 121 -5.16 21.80 -15.71
N PRO A 122 -5.73 22.84 -16.30
CA PRO A 122 -6.63 23.76 -15.58
C PRO A 122 -7.81 22.97 -14.96
N TRP A 123 -8.36 23.48 -13.86
CA TRP A 123 -9.54 22.89 -13.24
C TRP A 123 -10.71 22.83 -14.21
N SER A 124 -11.53 21.79 -14.09
CA SER A 124 -12.78 21.71 -14.85
C SER A 124 -13.71 22.87 -14.44
N GLU A 125 -14.32 23.53 -15.42
CA GLU A 125 -15.30 24.61 -15.21
C GLU A 125 -16.55 24.14 -14.48
N HIS A 126 -16.84 22.83 -14.56
CA HIS A 126 -17.99 22.20 -13.89
C HIS A 126 -17.80 22.00 -12.37
N LEU A 127 -16.61 22.31 -11.83
CA LEU A 127 -16.32 22.19 -10.40
C LEU A 127 -16.55 23.52 -9.68
N SER A 128 -17.35 23.51 -8.63
CA SER A 128 -17.49 24.64 -7.73
C SER A 128 -16.16 24.95 -6.99
N ALA A 129 -16.06 26.13 -6.39
CA ALA A 129 -14.89 26.48 -5.58
C ALA A 129 -14.69 25.52 -4.39
N GLY A 130 -15.78 25.02 -3.80
CA GLY A 130 -15.76 24.01 -2.73
C GLY A 130 -15.23 22.66 -3.24
N ASP A 131 -15.74 22.18 -4.39
CA ASP A 131 -15.29 20.94 -5.00
C ASP A 131 -13.79 20.99 -5.35
N ARG A 132 -13.29 22.12 -5.87
CA ARG A 132 -11.86 22.30 -6.19
C ARG A 132 -10.98 22.25 -4.93
N ARG A 133 -11.44 22.86 -3.82
CA ARG A 133 -10.72 22.78 -2.54
C ARG A 133 -10.69 21.36 -2.00
N LEU A 134 -11.83 20.68 -2.01
CA LEU A 134 -11.93 19.28 -1.56
C LEU A 134 -11.07 18.36 -2.43
N ALA A 135 -11.18 18.46 -3.76
CA ALA A 135 -10.36 17.67 -4.68
C ALA A 135 -8.86 17.92 -4.46
N GLY A 136 -8.44 19.18 -4.29
CA GLY A 136 -7.05 19.51 -4.01
C GLY A 136 -6.56 19.03 -2.64
N ALA A 137 -7.41 19.05 -1.63
CA ALA A 137 -7.08 18.55 -0.29
C ALA A 137 -6.95 17.03 -0.27
N THR A 138 -7.93 16.32 -0.84
CA THR A 138 -7.90 14.84 -0.93
C THR A 138 -6.76 14.33 -1.78
N GLU A 139 -6.41 15.03 -2.87
CA GLU A 139 -5.26 14.69 -3.69
C GLU A 139 -3.95 14.78 -2.91
N LYS A 140 -3.74 15.85 -2.14
CA LYS A 140 -2.56 16.00 -1.29
C LYS A 140 -2.52 14.96 -0.17
N ALA A 141 -3.67 14.71 0.47
CA ALA A 141 -3.80 13.69 1.52
C ALA A 141 -3.45 12.30 0.97
N LEU A 142 -4.00 11.92 -0.18
CA LEU A 142 -3.68 10.63 -0.82
C LEU A 142 -2.20 10.54 -1.20
N MET A 143 -1.59 11.61 -1.75
CA MET A 143 -0.15 11.59 -2.05
C MET A 143 0.70 11.39 -0.80
N LEU A 144 0.33 12.02 0.33
CA LEU A 144 1.01 11.82 1.61
C LEU A 144 0.82 10.38 2.11
N LEU A 145 -0.39 9.87 2.04
CA LEU A 145 -0.73 8.53 2.53
C LEU A 145 -0.12 7.41 1.68
N LEU A 146 0.10 7.63 0.37
CA LEU A 146 0.89 6.70 -0.47
C LEU A 146 2.35 6.54 -0.01
N VAL A 147 2.83 7.45 0.84
CA VAL A 147 4.16 7.37 1.46
C VAL A 147 4.04 6.88 2.91
N VAL A 148 3.11 7.44 3.68
CA VAL A 148 2.96 7.14 5.12
C VAL A 148 2.56 5.69 5.36
N VAL A 149 1.61 5.16 4.57
CA VAL A 149 1.12 3.77 4.74
C VAL A 149 2.26 2.76 4.53
N PRO A 150 3.00 2.75 3.41
CA PRO A 150 4.10 1.82 3.25
C PRO A 150 5.23 2.03 4.27
N LEU A 151 5.55 3.28 4.62
CA LEU A 151 6.59 3.54 5.62
C LEU A 151 6.21 3.02 7.01
N SER A 152 4.93 3.14 7.41
CA SER A 152 4.49 2.58 8.70
C SER A 152 4.56 1.04 8.71
N GLY A 153 4.28 0.39 7.57
CA GLY A 153 4.47 -1.05 7.42
C GLY A 153 5.95 -1.47 7.48
N LEU A 154 6.85 -0.69 6.87
CA LEU A 154 8.30 -0.95 6.96
C LEU A 154 8.83 -0.75 8.38
N VAL A 155 8.29 0.20 9.15
CA VAL A 155 8.65 0.37 10.56
C VAL A 155 8.18 -0.83 11.37
N LEU A 156 6.92 -1.28 11.18
CA LEU A 156 6.38 -2.47 11.81
C LEU A 156 7.27 -3.70 11.53
N LEU A 157 7.57 -3.95 10.27
CA LEU A 157 8.43 -5.06 9.85
C LEU A 157 9.86 -4.94 10.43
N GLY A 158 10.45 -3.74 10.36
CA GLY A 158 11.85 -3.54 10.79
C GLY A 158 12.06 -3.52 12.30
N THR A 159 11.02 -3.26 13.09
CA THR A 159 11.08 -3.27 14.56
C THR A 159 10.59 -4.57 15.17
N GLY A 160 9.73 -5.31 14.45
CA GLY A 160 9.02 -6.46 15.02
C GLY A 160 8.14 -6.09 16.23
N ASP A 161 7.73 -4.82 16.37
CA ASP A 161 6.97 -4.33 17.52
C ASP A 161 5.53 -4.05 17.11
N ASP A 162 4.61 -4.88 17.58
CA ASP A 162 3.17 -4.80 17.31
C ASP A 162 2.54 -3.47 17.77
N ALA A 163 3.22 -2.70 18.62
CA ALA A 163 2.77 -1.36 19.00
C ALA A 163 2.61 -0.42 17.78
N TRP A 164 3.25 -0.72 16.65
CA TRP A 164 3.13 0.03 15.39
C TRP A 164 1.93 -0.39 14.52
N LEU A 165 1.36 -1.57 14.76
CA LEU A 165 0.22 -2.09 14.00
C LEU A 165 -1.01 -1.16 14.04
N PRO A 166 -1.46 -0.63 15.20
CA PRO A 166 -2.57 0.31 15.25
C PRO A 166 -2.33 1.58 14.41
N LEU A 167 -1.09 2.06 14.34
CA LEU A 167 -0.74 3.22 13.51
C LEU A 167 -0.86 2.88 12.02
N HIS A 168 -0.36 1.72 11.61
CA HIS A 168 -0.47 1.25 10.22
C HIS A 168 -1.94 1.10 9.80
N VAL A 169 -2.77 0.46 10.64
CA VAL A 169 -4.22 0.32 10.40
C VAL A 169 -4.92 1.67 10.37
N ALA A 170 -4.61 2.59 11.28
CA ALA A 170 -5.19 3.93 11.29
C ALA A 170 -4.85 4.72 10.01
N ALA A 171 -3.64 4.54 9.47
CA ALA A 171 -3.25 5.11 8.19
C ALA A 171 -4.08 4.54 7.03
N HIS A 172 -4.42 3.24 7.05
CA HIS A 172 -5.34 2.62 6.07
C HIS A 172 -6.74 3.24 6.14
N VAL A 173 -7.32 3.36 7.35
CA VAL A 173 -8.65 3.96 7.54
C VAL A 173 -8.67 5.39 7.00
N THR A 174 -7.62 6.16 7.30
CA THR A 174 -7.47 7.54 6.81
C THR A 174 -7.34 7.58 5.28
N PHE A 175 -6.60 6.62 4.70
CA PHE A 175 -6.47 6.48 3.26
C PHE A 175 -7.82 6.21 2.58
N PHE A 176 -8.62 5.29 3.10
CA PHE A 176 -9.95 4.99 2.55
C PHE A 176 -10.92 6.16 2.67
N ALA A 177 -10.88 6.90 3.77
CA ALA A 177 -11.69 8.11 3.93
C ALA A 177 -11.30 9.18 2.89
N ALA A 178 -10.00 9.41 2.68
CA ALA A 178 -9.50 10.33 1.66
C ALA A 178 -9.83 9.83 0.25
N LEU A 179 -9.73 8.52 -0.01
CA LEU A 179 -10.08 7.90 -1.28
C LEU A 179 -11.58 8.05 -1.59
N ALA A 180 -12.46 7.82 -0.62
CA ALA A 180 -13.90 8.00 -0.80
C ALA A 180 -14.24 9.45 -1.18
N ALA A 181 -13.64 10.43 -0.51
CA ALA A 181 -13.81 11.84 -0.85
C ALA A 181 -13.22 12.19 -2.22
N HIS A 182 -12.08 11.59 -2.59
CA HIS A 182 -11.47 11.73 -3.91
C HIS A 182 -12.38 11.17 -5.01
N LEU A 183 -12.94 9.98 -4.83
CA LEU A 183 -13.86 9.36 -5.78
C LEU A 183 -15.14 10.18 -5.93
N PHE A 184 -15.71 10.67 -4.81
CA PHE A 184 -16.90 11.52 -4.84
C PHE A 184 -16.75 12.75 -5.73
N THR A 185 -15.58 13.38 -5.71
CA THR A 185 -15.29 14.58 -6.51
C THR A 185 -14.92 14.27 -7.96
N ASN A 186 -14.24 13.14 -8.22
CA ASN A 186 -13.59 12.86 -9.50
C ASN A 186 -14.34 11.84 -10.39
N LEU A 187 -15.29 11.04 -9.86
CA LEU A 187 -16.10 10.12 -10.68
C LEU A 187 -17.19 10.81 -11.49
N ARG A 188 -17.35 12.14 -11.36
CA ARG A 188 -18.26 12.89 -12.23
C ARG A 188 -17.81 12.75 -13.68
N PRO A 189 -18.72 12.44 -14.65
CA PRO A 189 -18.33 12.13 -16.03
C PRO A 189 -17.45 13.18 -16.70
N ALA A 190 -17.68 14.46 -16.39
CA ALA A 190 -16.91 15.59 -16.93
C ALA A 190 -15.46 15.63 -16.43
N VAL A 191 -15.17 15.07 -15.25
CA VAL A 191 -13.83 15.01 -14.65
C VAL A 191 -13.14 13.70 -15.04
N LEU A 192 -13.87 12.58 -14.96
CA LEU A 192 -13.38 11.25 -15.26
C LEU A 192 -12.80 11.13 -16.68
N ARG A 193 -13.49 11.68 -17.67
CA ARG A 193 -13.03 11.69 -19.09
C ARG A 193 -11.64 12.31 -19.28
N ARG A 194 -11.18 13.15 -18.35
CA ARG A 194 -9.85 13.79 -18.41
C ARG A 194 -8.73 12.85 -18.00
N MET A 195 -9.07 11.75 -17.28
CA MET A 195 -8.15 10.71 -16.82
C MET A 195 -8.22 9.42 -17.64
N LEU A 196 -9.27 9.26 -18.43
CA LEU A 196 -9.38 8.24 -19.46
C LEU A 196 -8.74 8.73 -20.77
#